data_6a7624f8d132aa59d03195d1a2015b40
#
_entry.id   6a7624f8d132aa59d03195d1a2015b40
#
_cell.length_a   1.000
_cell.length_b   1.000
_cell.length_c   1.000
_cell.angle_alpha   90.00
_cell.angle_beta   90.00
_cell.angle_gamma   90.00
#
_symmetry.space_group_name_H-M   'P 1'
#
loop_
_entity.id
_entity.type
_entity.pdbx_description
1 polymer ?
#
loop_
_entity_poly.entity_id
_entity_poly.type
_entity_poly.pdbx_seq_one_letter_code
_entity_poly.pdbx_strand_id
1 'polypeptide(L)'
;MEKVFSDKTEEGIRLIWMQFDPEKTAEGVRLLREAADAGDPDALCFLARTYMGERYVWEYAALEINGEKAASLLKEGIRRGSACAALLAMRCGELTPSARKAMPFASLKEARDDVLGKAKAGHPFCQYMIGNTYYFGDCFEIDGIDPQTAFHDPDGL
;
A
#
# COMPACT_ATOMS: atom_id res chain seq x y z
N MET A 1 -10.62 -8.60 -14.93
CA MET A 1 -9.63 -7.67 -14.34
C MET A 1 -8.23 -8.14 -14.69
N GLU A 2 -7.39 -7.23 -15.13
CA GLU A 2 -6.00 -7.52 -15.42
C GLU A 2 -5.22 -7.79 -14.12
N LYS A 3 -4.37 -8.82 -14.11
CA LYS A 3 -3.50 -9.11 -12.97
C LYS A 3 -2.32 -8.13 -12.95
N VAL A 4 -2.16 -7.41 -11.85
CA VAL A 4 -1.09 -6.42 -11.68
C VAL A 4 -0.03 -6.84 -10.66
N PHE A 5 -0.31 -7.89 -9.88
CA PHE A 5 0.62 -8.50 -8.93
C PHE A 5 0.86 -9.97 -9.29
N SER A 6 1.83 -10.61 -8.64
CA SER A 6 2.07 -12.04 -8.84
C SER A 6 0.83 -12.87 -8.47
N ASP A 7 0.73 -14.09 -9.02
CA ASP A 7 -0.42 -14.96 -8.78
C ASP A 7 -0.64 -15.24 -7.29
N LYS A 8 0.42 -15.48 -6.53
CA LYS A 8 0.33 -15.73 -5.09
C LYS A 8 -0.10 -14.49 -4.32
N THR A 9 0.38 -13.32 -4.71
CA THR A 9 -0.02 -12.05 -4.10
C THR A 9 -1.50 -11.77 -4.36
N GLU A 10 -1.96 -11.92 -5.61
CA GLU A 10 -3.38 -11.73 -5.94
C GLU A 10 -4.28 -12.71 -5.19
N GLU A 11 -3.91 -13.98 -5.12
CA GLU A 11 -4.68 -14.97 -4.40
C GLU A 11 -4.67 -14.72 -2.89
N GLY A 12 -3.52 -14.32 -2.33
CA GLY A 12 -3.42 -13.92 -0.93
C GLY A 12 -4.34 -12.76 -0.58
N ILE A 13 -4.37 -11.74 -1.42
CA ILE A 13 -5.29 -10.59 -1.26
C ILE A 13 -6.74 -11.07 -1.27
N ARG A 14 -7.10 -11.89 -2.24
CA ARG A 14 -8.47 -12.40 -2.38
C ARG A 14 -8.90 -13.17 -1.13
N LEU A 15 -8.06 -14.05 -0.63
CA LEU A 15 -8.37 -14.89 0.53
C LEU A 15 -8.48 -14.08 1.83
N ILE A 16 -7.67 -13.05 1.99
CA ILE A 16 -7.67 -12.23 3.22
C ILE A 16 -8.85 -11.25 3.24
N TRP A 17 -9.05 -10.50 2.15
CA TRP A 17 -9.96 -9.34 2.18
C TRP A 17 -11.30 -9.56 1.49
N MET A 18 -11.49 -10.68 0.78
CA MET A 18 -12.70 -10.90 -0.02
C MET A 18 -13.51 -12.13 0.38
N GLN A 19 -13.04 -12.94 1.32
CA GLN A 19 -13.70 -14.20 1.69
C GLN A 19 -14.32 -14.21 3.09
N PHE A 20 -13.85 -13.37 4.00
CA PHE A 20 -14.36 -13.28 5.38
C PHE A 20 -14.39 -14.62 6.14
N ASP A 21 -13.37 -15.44 5.94
CA ASP A 21 -13.23 -16.76 6.52
C ASP A 21 -11.86 -16.88 7.20
N PRO A 22 -11.78 -17.20 8.53
CA PRO A 22 -10.52 -17.28 9.24
C PRO A 22 -9.51 -18.26 8.66
N GLU A 23 -9.97 -19.41 8.17
CA GLU A 23 -9.08 -20.39 7.56
C GLU A 23 -8.50 -19.89 6.24
N LYS A 24 -9.32 -19.23 5.44
CA LYS A 24 -8.88 -18.61 4.17
C LYS A 24 -7.97 -17.42 4.42
N THR A 25 -8.22 -16.64 5.46
CA THR A 25 -7.34 -15.56 5.86
C THR A 25 -5.94 -16.07 6.20
N ALA A 26 -5.83 -17.13 7.00
CA ALA A 26 -4.56 -17.75 7.35
C ALA A 26 -3.82 -18.27 6.11
N GLU A 27 -4.53 -18.89 5.18
CA GLU A 27 -3.99 -19.35 3.90
C GLU A 27 -3.49 -18.17 3.06
N GLY A 28 -4.25 -17.09 3.01
CA GLY A 28 -3.86 -15.86 2.29
C GLY A 28 -2.57 -15.25 2.83
N VAL A 29 -2.42 -15.19 4.16
CA VAL A 29 -1.18 -14.72 4.80
C VAL A 29 0.00 -15.62 4.42
N ARG A 30 -0.20 -16.94 4.42
CA ARG A 30 0.82 -17.89 3.99
C ARG A 30 1.27 -17.64 2.56
N LEU A 31 0.33 -17.42 1.65
CA LEU A 31 0.62 -17.12 0.24
C LEU A 31 1.38 -15.81 0.07
N LEU A 32 1.02 -14.77 0.83
CA LEU A 32 1.75 -13.51 0.79
C LEU A 32 3.19 -13.66 1.28
N ARG A 33 3.44 -14.48 2.32
CA ARG A 33 4.79 -14.78 2.78
C ARG A 33 5.59 -15.52 1.71
N GLU A 34 4.99 -16.51 1.07
CA GLU A 34 5.63 -17.23 -0.03
C GLU A 34 5.95 -16.30 -1.21
N ALA A 35 5.02 -15.41 -1.57
CA ALA A 35 5.24 -14.43 -2.64
C ALA A 35 6.40 -13.48 -2.29
N ALA A 36 6.45 -12.98 -1.05
CA ALA A 36 7.53 -12.13 -0.58
C ALA A 36 8.89 -12.85 -0.63
N ASP A 37 8.93 -14.10 -0.20
CA ASP A 37 10.14 -14.93 -0.23
C ASP A 37 10.59 -15.23 -1.67
N ALA A 38 9.63 -15.32 -2.59
CA ALA A 38 9.91 -15.50 -4.02
C ALA A 38 10.32 -14.20 -4.74
N GLY A 39 10.34 -13.07 -4.03
CA GLY A 39 10.87 -11.81 -4.55
C GLY A 39 9.81 -10.80 -5.00
N ASP A 40 8.53 -11.01 -4.68
CA ASP A 40 7.49 -10.01 -4.96
C ASP A 40 7.47 -8.94 -3.85
N PRO A 41 7.95 -7.72 -4.12
CA PRO A 41 8.00 -6.68 -3.10
C PRO A 41 6.61 -6.17 -2.70
N ASP A 42 5.62 -6.26 -3.57
CA ASP A 42 4.27 -5.83 -3.26
C ASP A 42 3.60 -6.74 -2.21
N ALA A 43 3.99 -8.03 -2.16
CA ALA A 43 3.54 -8.92 -1.10
C ALA A 43 3.92 -8.42 0.29
N LEU A 44 5.07 -7.76 0.42
CA LEU A 44 5.49 -7.14 1.69
C LEU A 44 4.55 -6.01 2.12
N CYS A 45 4.05 -5.22 1.17
CA CYS A 45 3.05 -4.19 1.44
C CYS A 45 1.77 -4.78 2.02
N PHE A 46 1.24 -5.82 1.40
CA PHE A 46 0.00 -6.45 1.87
C PHE A 46 0.19 -7.23 3.17
N LEU A 47 1.35 -7.85 3.39
CA LEU A 47 1.70 -8.42 4.69
C LEU A 47 1.73 -7.35 5.79
N ALA A 48 2.33 -6.19 5.52
CA ALA A 48 2.34 -5.08 6.46
C ALA A 48 0.91 -4.69 6.87
N ARG A 49 -0.01 -4.63 5.91
CA ARG A 49 -1.42 -4.33 6.18
C ARG A 49 -2.05 -5.33 7.14
N THR A 50 -1.70 -6.61 7.07
CA THR A 50 -2.25 -7.62 7.99
C THR A 50 -1.85 -7.36 9.45
N TYR A 51 -0.74 -6.66 9.69
CA TYR A 51 -0.28 -6.31 11.04
C TYR A 51 -0.79 -4.95 11.54
N MET A 52 -1.53 -4.22 10.72
CA MET A 52 -2.02 -2.87 11.04
C MET A 52 -3.40 -2.84 11.72
N GLY A 53 -4.06 -3.98 11.87
CA GLY A 53 -5.35 -4.06 12.53
C GLY A 53 -6.50 -3.49 11.69
N GLU A 54 -6.57 -3.86 10.43
CA GLU A 54 -7.70 -3.49 9.57
C GLU A 54 -8.99 -4.20 10.00
N ARG A 55 -10.02 -3.41 10.33
CA ARG A 55 -11.21 -3.87 11.04
C ARG A 55 -12.01 -4.98 10.36
N TYR A 56 -12.14 -4.95 9.06
CA TYR A 56 -12.98 -5.93 8.35
C TYR A 56 -12.33 -7.28 8.12
N VAL A 57 -11.09 -7.46 8.57
CA VAL A 57 -10.41 -8.75 8.46
C VAL A 57 -10.53 -9.55 9.74
N TRP A 58 -10.45 -8.92 10.89
CA TRP A 58 -10.20 -9.61 12.16
C TRP A 58 -11.43 -9.88 13.02
N GLU A 59 -12.59 -9.45 12.63
CA GLU A 59 -13.81 -10.00 13.21
C GLU A 59 -13.90 -11.52 13.02
N TYR A 60 -13.22 -12.02 11.99
CA TYR A 60 -13.27 -13.43 11.59
C TYR A 60 -11.92 -14.16 11.72
N ALA A 61 -10.85 -13.46 11.95
CA ALA A 61 -9.52 -14.06 12.03
C ALA A 61 -8.67 -13.37 13.10
N ALA A 62 -8.02 -14.14 13.92
CA ALA A 62 -7.07 -13.64 14.90
C ALA A 62 -5.76 -13.27 14.19
N LEU A 63 -5.70 -12.06 13.65
CA LEU A 63 -4.47 -11.52 13.08
C LEU A 63 -3.70 -10.76 14.16
N GLU A 64 -2.38 -10.95 14.16
CA GLU A 64 -1.49 -10.22 15.05
C GLU A 64 -1.47 -8.74 14.68
N ILE A 65 -1.69 -7.86 15.65
CA ILE A 65 -1.48 -6.41 15.48
C ILE A 65 -0.08 -6.10 15.98
N ASN A 66 0.80 -5.62 15.10
CA ASN A 66 2.18 -5.33 15.43
C ASN A 66 2.72 -4.22 14.52
N GLY A 67 2.69 -2.99 15.03
CA GLY A 67 3.12 -1.80 14.28
C GLY A 67 4.60 -1.82 13.89
N GLU A 68 5.48 -2.35 14.74
CA GLU A 68 6.92 -2.45 14.42
C GLU A 68 7.16 -3.41 13.27
N LYS A 69 6.47 -4.53 13.26
CA LYS A 69 6.55 -5.52 12.19
C LYS A 69 6.01 -4.97 10.88
N ALA A 70 4.88 -4.25 10.94
CA ALA A 70 4.32 -3.56 9.78
C ALA A 70 5.30 -2.54 9.20
N ALA A 71 5.89 -1.68 10.04
CA ALA A 71 6.87 -0.69 9.61
C ALA A 71 8.10 -1.32 8.96
N SER A 72 8.62 -2.42 9.54
CA SER A 72 9.76 -3.16 8.99
C SER A 72 9.44 -3.76 7.62
N LEU A 73 8.25 -4.34 7.45
CA LEU A 73 7.81 -4.90 6.18
C LEU A 73 7.64 -3.81 5.11
N LEU A 74 7.09 -2.66 5.46
CA LEU A 74 6.96 -1.53 4.54
C LEU A 74 8.33 -1.03 4.09
N LYS A 75 9.26 -0.86 5.01
CA LYS A 75 10.61 -0.41 4.70
C LYS A 75 11.31 -1.37 3.72
N GLU A 76 11.20 -2.66 3.97
CA GLU A 76 11.77 -3.68 3.08
C GLU A 76 11.08 -3.68 1.71
N GLY A 77 9.75 -3.55 1.68
CA GLY A 77 8.99 -3.44 0.44
C GLY A 77 9.40 -2.22 -0.39
N ILE A 78 9.58 -1.08 0.25
CA ILE A 78 10.06 0.15 -0.40
C ILE A 78 11.46 -0.07 -0.99
N ARG A 79 12.36 -0.63 -0.21
CA ARG A 79 13.73 -0.90 -0.65
C ARG A 79 13.78 -1.81 -1.87
N ARG A 80 12.88 -2.76 -1.95
CA ARG A 80 12.77 -3.72 -3.06
C ARG A 80 11.94 -3.22 -4.23
N GLY A 81 11.38 -2.02 -4.16
CA GLY A 81 10.70 -1.38 -5.30
C GLY A 81 9.18 -1.45 -5.30
N SER A 82 8.54 -1.68 -4.14
CA SER A 82 7.09 -1.61 -4.06
C SER A 82 6.61 -0.17 -3.98
N ALA A 83 5.97 0.31 -5.02
CA ALA A 83 5.31 1.61 -5.04
C ALA A 83 4.11 1.64 -4.06
N CYS A 84 3.39 0.52 -3.95
CA CYS A 84 2.30 0.38 -2.99
C CYS A 84 2.80 0.56 -1.55
N ALA A 85 3.95 -0.03 -1.22
CA ALA A 85 4.53 0.12 0.11
C ALA A 85 4.94 1.58 0.38
N ALA A 86 5.45 2.29 -0.62
CA ALA A 86 5.80 3.71 -0.47
C ALA A 86 4.57 4.57 -0.17
N LEU A 87 3.48 4.40 -0.91
CA LEU A 87 2.25 5.14 -0.67
C LEU A 87 1.61 4.78 0.68
N LEU A 88 1.61 3.51 1.04
CA LEU A 88 1.07 3.09 2.34
C LEU A 88 1.91 3.65 3.49
N ALA A 89 3.23 3.59 3.39
CA ALA A 89 4.14 4.16 4.39
C ALA A 89 3.92 5.68 4.55
N MET A 90 3.74 6.38 3.44
CA MET A 90 3.41 7.81 3.46
C MET A 90 2.11 8.05 4.24
N ARG A 91 1.06 7.29 3.95
CA ARG A 91 -0.23 7.43 4.61
C ARG A 91 -0.16 7.15 6.12
N CYS A 92 0.68 6.21 6.53
CA CYS A 92 0.84 5.79 7.93
C CYS A 92 1.89 6.60 8.72
N GLY A 93 2.59 7.54 8.09
CA GLY A 93 3.66 8.28 8.73
C GLY A 93 4.96 7.49 8.87
N GLU A 94 5.12 6.40 8.12
CA GLU A 94 6.28 5.51 8.16
C GLU A 94 7.30 5.79 7.04
N LEU A 95 7.05 6.79 6.20
CA LEU A 95 7.98 7.20 5.15
C LEU A 95 9.08 8.10 5.73
N THR A 96 9.96 7.49 6.54
CA THR A 96 11.08 8.16 7.20
C THR A 96 12.13 8.63 6.19
N PRO A 97 13.06 9.55 6.57
CA PRO A 97 14.17 9.91 5.68
C PRO A 97 15.00 8.72 5.23
N SER A 98 15.20 7.73 6.09
CA SER A 98 15.90 6.48 5.76
C SER A 98 15.15 5.67 4.69
N ALA A 99 13.83 5.54 4.82
CA ALA A 99 12.99 4.85 3.83
C ALA A 99 13.00 5.59 2.49
N ARG A 100 12.93 6.91 2.50
CA ARG A 100 13.01 7.74 1.27
C ARG A 100 14.34 7.53 0.54
N LYS A 101 15.45 7.46 1.26
CA LYS A 101 16.78 7.21 0.66
C LYS A 101 16.89 5.82 0.05
N ALA A 102 16.23 4.83 0.64
CA ALA A 102 16.23 3.45 0.15
C ALA A 102 15.28 3.24 -1.03
N MET A 103 14.40 4.20 -1.29
CA MET A 103 13.40 4.10 -2.35
C MET A 103 14.04 4.11 -3.74
N PRO A 104 13.81 3.08 -4.57
CA PRO A 104 14.42 3.01 -5.90
C PRO A 104 13.71 3.86 -6.95
N PHE A 105 12.67 4.59 -6.56
CA PHE A 105 11.98 5.53 -7.45
C PHE A 105 12.66 6.88 -7.44
N ALA A 106 12.63 7.58 -8.58
CA ALA A 106 13.19 8.92 -8.69
C ALA A 106 12.43 9.94 -7.83
N SER A 107 11.13 9.70 -7.60
CA SER A 107 10.27 10.59 -6.80
C SER A 107 9.04 9.83 -6.30
N LEU A 108 8.34 10.43 -5.34
CA LEU A 108 7.03 9.96 -4.90
C LEU A 108 5.98 10.00 -6.03
N LYS A 109 6.14 10.94 -6.96
CA LYS A 109 5.28 11.02 -8.14
C LYS A 109 5.41 9.77 -9.01
N GLU A 110 6.63 9.28 -9.23
CA GLU A 110 6.88 8.04 -9.99
C GLU A 110 6.21 6.85 -9.30
N ALA A 111 6.36 6.73 -7.98
CA ALA A 111 5.70 5.68 -7.20
C ALA A 111 4.16 5.78 -7.30
N ARG A 112 3.60 6.99 -7.15
CA ARG A 112 2.16 7.22 -7.30
C ARG A 112 1.67 6.86 -8.70
N ASP A 113 2.41 7.24 -9.73
CA ASP A 113 2.02 6.96 -11.11
C ASP A 113 2.04 5.45 -11.41
N ASP A 114 2.94 4.69 -10.81
CA ASP A 114 2.93 3.22 -10.88
C ASP A 114 1.64 2.63 -10.30
N VAL A 115 1.27 3.05 -9.11
CA VAL A 115 0.02 2.59 -8.46
C VAL A 115 -1.21 3.07 -9.24
N LEU A 116 -1.17 4.28 -9.79
CA LEU A 116 -2.25 4.81 -10.62
C LEU A 116 -2.47 3.95 -11.87
N GLY A 117 -1.40 3.49 -12.51
CA GLY A 117 -1.49 2.56 -13.64
C GLY A 117 -2.22 1.26 -13.27
N LYS A 118 -1.90 0.69 -12.12
CA LYS A 118 -2.57 -0.50 -11.58
C LYS A 118 -4.04 -0.23 -11.23
N ALA A 119 -4.33 0.94 -10.68
CA ALA A 119 -5.70 1.37 -10.40
C ALA A 119 -6.53 1.50 -11.69
N LYS A 120 -5.95 2.06 -12.74
CA LYS A 120 -6.58 2.16 -14.07
C LYS A 120 -6.79 0.80 -14.72
N ALA A 121 -5.93 -0.17 -14.44
CA ALA A 121 -6.11 -1.56 -14.86
C ALA A 121 -7.24 -2.29 -14.10
N GLY A 122 -7.83 -1.65 -13.09
CA GLY A 122 -9.01 -2.12 -12.37
C GLY A 122 -8.74 -2.73 -11.01
N HIS A 123 -7.52 -2.67 -10.47
CA HIS A 123 -7.22 -3.30 -9.19
C HIS A 123 -7.83 -2.52 -8.02
N PRO A 124 -8.74 -3.13 -7.21
CA PRO A 124 -9.51 -2.41 -6.18
C PRO A 124 -8.63 -1.76 -5.10
N PHE A 125 -7.59 -2.44 -4.63
CA PHE A 125 -6.71 -1.89 -3.61
C PHE A 125 -5.89 -0.71 -4.12
N CYS A 126 -5.47 -0.76 -5.38
CA CYS A 126 -4.76 0.36 -5.99
C CYS A 126 -5.69 1.56 -6.17
N GLN A 127 -6.94 1.33 -6.55
CA GLN A 127 -7.97 2.36 -6.61
C GLN A 127 -8.20 3.00 -5.24
N TYR A 128 -8.26 2.18 -4.19
CA TYR A 128 -8.40 2.64 -2.81
C TYR A 128 -7.19 3.47 -2.36
N MET A 129 -5.98 3.03 -2.65
CA MET A 129 -4.75 3.76 -2.31
C MET A 129 -4.68 5.11 -3.01
N ILE A 130 -5.00 5.17 -4.29
CA ILE A 130 -5.05 6.41 -5.05
C ILE A 130 -6.12 7.34 -4.51
N GLY A 131 -7.31 6.83 -4.22
CA GLY A 131 -8.37 7.59 -3.58
C GLY A 131 -7.92 8.24 -2.26
N ASN A 132 -7.19 7.48 -1.44
CA ASN A 132 -6.64 7.98 -0.18
C ASN A 132 -5.61 9.11 -0.38
N THR A 133 -4.75 9.02 -1.39
CA THR A 133 -3.75 10.06 -1.64
C THR A 133 -4.40 11.42 -1.95
N TYR A 134 -5.54 11.41 -2.63
CA TYR A 134 -6.30 12.63 -2.91
C TYR A 134 -7.16 13.06 -1.72
N TYR A 135 -7.86 12.13 -1.10
CA TYR A 135 -8.77 12.45 0.02
C TYR A 135 -8.04 13.04 1.23
N PHE A 136 -6.87 12.51 1.58
CA PHE A 136 -6.09 12.97 2.73
C PHE A 136 -5.07 14.05 2.38
N GLY A 137 -4.99 14.47 1.13
CA GLY A 137 -4.11 15.56 0.71
C GLY A 137 -2.65 15.17 0.48
N ASP A 138 -2.31 13.89 0.51
CA ASP A 138 -0.94 13.43 0.23
C ASP A 138 -0.48 13.82 -1.18
N CYS A 139 -1.43 13.99 -2.10
CA CYS A 139 -1.16 14.45 -3.47
C CYS A 139 -0.44 15.80 -3.52
N PHE A 140 -0.63 16.68 -2.56
CA PHE A 140 0.08 17.96 -2.53
C PHE A 140 1.58 17.77 -2.35
N GLU A 141 2.00 16.91 -1.42
CA GLU A 141 3.42 16.59 -1.25
C GLU A 141 3.97 15.85 -2.46
N ILE A 142 3.21 14.88 -2.99
CA ILE A 142 3.62 14.05 -4.13
C ILE A 142 3.88 14.92 -5.37
N ASP A 143 2.99 15.86 -5.65
CA ASP A 143 3.08 16.75 -6.81
C ASP A 143 3.87 18.03 -6.53
N GLY A 144 4.37 18.22 -5.31
CA GLY A 144 5.12 19.41 -4.93
C GLY A 144 4.29 20.68 -4.92
N ILE A 145 3.00 20.59 -4.62
CA ILE A 145 2.06 21.71 -4.59
C ILE A 145 1.90 22.21 -3.16
N ASP A 146 2.02 23.53 -2.96
CA ASP A 146 1.69 24.13 -1.68
C ASP A 146 0.16 24.22 -1.52
N PRO A 147 -0.44 23.54 -0.51
CA PRO A 147 -1.88 23.57 -0.30
C PRO A 147 -2.45 24.98 -0.11
N GLN A 148 -1.70 25.87 0.55
CA GLN A 148 -2.12 27.24 0.77
C GLN A 148 -2.23 28.00 -0.55
N THR A 149 -1.27 27.82 -1.45
CA THR A 149 -1.28 28.42 -2.78
C THR A 149 -2.36 27.80 -3.68
N ALA A 150 -2.50 26.45 -3.61
CA ALA A 150 -3.45 25.72 -4.45
C ALA A 150 -4.92 26.12 -4.20
N PHE A 151 -5.25 26.42 -2.93
CA PHE A 151 -6.59 26.82 -2.52
C PHE A 151 -6.79 28.31 -2.39
N HIS A 152 -5.76 29.12 -2.65
CA HIS A 152 -5.86 30.55 -2.63
C HIS A 152 -6.30 31.05 -4.03
N ASP A 153 -7.54 31.51 -4.13
CA ASP A 153 -8.07 32.15 -5.32
C ASP A 153 -8.14 33.65 -5.07
N PRO A 154 -7.28 34.44 -5.74
CA PRO A 154 -7.29 35.90 -5.59
C PRO A 154 -8.58 36.55 -6.08
N ASP A 155 -9.36 35.87 -6.92
CA ASP A 155 -10.62 36.38 -7.43
C ASP A 155 -11.83 36.01 -6.56
N GLY A 156 -11.58 35.27 -5.45
CA GLY A 156 -12.57 34.96 -4.43
C GLY A 156 -13.60 33.90 -4.82
N LEU A 157 -13.23 32.98 -5.68
CA LEU A 157 -14.10 31.88 -6.07
C LEU A 157 -14.08 30.72 -5.10
#